data_7e0a294c6595130bb012fe9f1233cd08
#
_entry.id   7e0a294c6595130bb012fe9f1233cd08
#
_cell.length_a   1.000
_cell.length_b   1.000
_cell.length_c   1.000
_cell.angle_alpha   90.00
_cell.angle_beta   90.00
_cell.angle_gamma   90.00
#
_symmetry.space_group_name_H-M   'P 1'
#
loop_
_entity.id
_entity.type
_entity.pdbx_description
1 polymer ?
#
loop_
_entity_poly.entity_id
_entity_poly.type
_entity_poly.pdbx_seq_one_letter_code
_entity_poly.pdbx_strand_id
1 'polypeptide(L)'
;MILEDKVILVSGVGPGLGSEIASRVLRDGGKVVIGARQADKLNDIASSLDPSGERVLAQSFNITDESSCADIISAAEQRFGRLDGIAQVAAAEPMGDLESTPMEDFRKANEVNVIGSVQLVKAAVPAFERANGGSVVLIGSQSTEIPPPSPQLAYSASKGALRAVAIALATELGPKKIRVNTVIPTWMWGPPVQGYIQWQAGKRGIPEAEVKAELEALFPLGEIPADDDVAETVVMFLSERLRMLTGQFIRVDGGQLMKL
;
A
#
# COMPACT_ATOMS: atom_id res chain seq x y z
N MET A 1 -17.97 -4.59 -14.00
CA MET A 1 -16.80 -4.05 -13.24
C MET A 1 -16.47 -4.99 -12.08
N ILE A 2 -15.22 -5.08 -11.63
CA ILE A 2 -14.86 -6.11 -10.61
C ILE A 2 -15.06 -5.64 -9.17
N LEU A 3 -15.28 -4.35 -8.95
CA LEU A 3 -15.55 -3.73 -7.65
C LEU A 3 -16.90 -2.99 -7.62
N GLU A 4 -17.82 -3.35 -8.50
CA GLU A 4 -19.15 -2.72 -8.55
C GLU A 4 -19.83 -2.77 -7.16
N ASP A 5 -20.35 -1.63 -6.69
CA ASP A 5 -20.98 -1.45 -5.39
C ASP A 5 -20.07 -1.68 -4.15
N LYS A 6 -18.77 -1.91 -4.34
CA LYS A 6 -17.83 -2.06 -3.24
C LYS A 6 -17.32 -0.70 -2.74
N VAL A 7 -17.10 -0.62 -1.43
CA VAL A 7 -16.47 0.54 -0.77
C VAL A 7 -15.10 0.14 -0.27
N ILE A 8 -14.08 0.82 -0.77
CA ILE A 8 -12.68 0.52 -0.46
C ILE A 8 -12.04 1.71 0.26
N LEU A 9 -11.40 1.46 1.37
CA LEU A 9 -10.52 2.42 2.03
C LEU A 9 -9.08 2.26 1.50
N VAL A 10 -8.50 3.34 1.00
CA VAL A 10 -7.09 3.43 0.67
C VAL A 10 -6.38 4.31 1.70
N SER A 11 -5.56 3.70 2.53
CA SER A 11 -4.77 4.36 3.56
C SER A 11 -3.41 4.76 3.01
N GLY A 12 -3.04 6.02 3.13
CA GLY A 12 -1.76 6.52 2.63
C GLY A 12 -1.83 7.02 1.19
N VAL A 13 -2.83 7.85 0.89
CA VAL A 13 -2.98 8.44 -0.44
C VAL A 13 -2.11 9.70 -0.56
N GLY A 14 -1.31 9.70 -1.61
CA GLY A 14 -0.46 10.78 -2.07
C GLY A 14 -0.14 10.55 -3.55
N PRO A 15 0.72 11.37 -4.19
CA PRO A 15 1.18 11.10 -5.55
C PRO A 15 1.92 9.74 -5.57
N GLY A 16 1.47 8.81 -6.42
CA GLY A 16 1.97 7.43 -6.56
C GLY A 16 0.93 6.37 -6.22
N LEU A 17 1.35 5.23 -5.69
CA LEU A 17 0.56 4.00 -5.55
C LEU A 17 -0.83 4.20 -4.90
N GLY A 18 -0.95 5.02 -3.85
CA GLY A 18 -2.23 5.25 -3.20
C GLY A 18 -3.27 5.91 -4.12
N SER A 19 -2.86 6.90 -4.92
CA SER A 19 -3.73 7.53 -5.92
C SER A 19 -4.06 6.59 -7.08
N GLU A 20 -3.10 5.78 -7.53
CA GLU A 20 -3.33 4.79 -8.58
C GLU A 20 -4.33 3.72 -8.14
N ILE A 21 -4.22 3.21 -6.91
CA ILE A 21 -5.22 2.27 -6.36
C ILE A 21 -6.61 2.92 -6.32
N ALA A 22 -6.73 4.16 -5.82
CA ALA A 22 -8.00 4.86 -5.76
C ALA A 22 -8.62 5.05 -7.16
N SER A 23 -7.81 5.44 -8.15
CA SER A 23 -8.21 5.55 -9.56
C SER A 23 -8.73 4.22 -10.11
N ARG A 24 -8.03 3.11 -9.86
CA ARG A 24 -8.45 1.77 -10.34
C ARG A 24 -9.72 1.27 -9.64
N VAL A 25 -9.90 1.56 -8.34
CA VAL A 25 -11.16 1.28 -7.63
C VAL A 25 -12.33 1.97 -8.32
N LEU A 26 -12.18 3.25 -8.66
CA LEU A 26 -13.22 4.02 -9.36
C LEU A 26 -13.49 3.50 -10.77
N ARG A 27 -12.43 3.20 -11.53
CA ARG A 27 -12.52 2.59 -12.88
C ARG A 27 -13.31 1.28 -12.84
N ASP A 28 -13.12 0.49 -11.80
CA ASP A 28 -13.74 -0.82 -11.64
C ASP A 28 -15.10 -0.79 -10.93
N GLY A 29 -15.70 0.40 -10.81
CA GLY A 29 -17.08 0.61 -10.36
C GLY A 29 -17.24 0.77 -8.85
N GLY A 30 -16.15 0.78 -8.10
CA GLY A 30 -16.17 0.97 -6.65
C GLY A 30 -16.34 2.42 -6.22
N LYS A 31 -16.56 2.60 -4.92
CA LYS A 31 -16.46 3.87 -4.19
C LYS A 31 -15.20 3.81 -3.33
N VAL A 32 -14.55 4.95 -3.11
CA VAL A 32 -13.28 4.98 -2.39
C VAL A 32 -13.29 6.00 -1.27
N VAL A 33 -12.80 5.59 -0.11
CA VAL A 33 -12.38 6.48 0.97
C VAL A 33 -10.89 6.62 0.88
N ILE A 34 -10.39 7.83 0.70
CA ILE A 34 -8.96 8.11 0.66
C ILE A 34 -8.51 8.76 1.96
N GLY A 35 -7.45 8.21 2.54
CA GLY A 35 -6.94 8.64 3.84
C GLY A 35 -5.46 9.02 3.82
N ALA A 36 -5.14 10.20 4.35
CA ALA A 36 -3.79 10.67 4.59
C ALA A 36 -3.77 11.78 5.65
N ARG A 37 -2.58 12.17 6.13
CA ARG A 37 -2.44 13.19 7.18
C ARG A 37 -2.70 14.62 6.71
N GLN A 38 -2.43 14.93 5.45
CA GLN A 38 -2.51 16.29 4.89
C GLN A 38 -3.86 16.49 4.17
N ALA A 39 -4.82 17.11 4.88
CA ALA A 39 -6.18 17.29 4.40
C ALA A 39 -6.28 18.05 3.07
N ASP A 40 -5.54 19.16 2.91
CA ASP A 40 -5.63 20.00 1.72
C ASP A 40 -5.23 19.22 0.46
N LYS A 41 -4.05 18.55 0.50
CA LYS A 41 -3.60 17.72 -0.62
C LYS A 41 -4.54 16.55 -0.92
N LEU A 42 -5.16 16.00 0.12
CA LEU A 42 -6.10 14.90 -0.03
C LEU A 42 -7.38 15.35 -0.74
N ASN A 43 -7.88 16.56 -0.44
CA ASN A 43 -9.02 17.16 -1.10
C ASN A 43 -8.75 17.45 -2.59
N ASP A 44 -7.54 17.93 -2.92
CA ASP A 44 -7.13 18.15 -4.31
C ASP A 44 -7.13 16.83 -5.10
N ILE A 45 -6.58 15.76 -4.50
CA ILE A 45 -6.59 14.42 -5.10
C ILE A 45 -8.03 13.91 -5.27
N ALA A 46 -8.88 14.05 -4.26
CA ALA A 46 -10.29 13.64 -4.35
C ALA A 46 -11.02 14.34 -5.49
N SER A 47 -10.84 15.65 -5.61
CA SER A 47 -11.47 16.46 -6.66
C SER A 47 -10.97 16.08 -8.05
N SER A 48 -9.70 15.68 -8.18
CA SER A 48 -9.13 15.19 -9.43
C SER A 48 -9.66 13.80 -9.81
N LEU A 49 -9.82 12.90 -8.82
CA LEU A 49 -10.30 11.53 -9.04
C LEU A 49 -11.80 11.48 -9.36
N ASP A 50 -12.58 12.28 -8.69
CA ASP A 50 -14.05 12.35 -8.84
C ASP A 50 -14.55 13.78 -8.69
N PRO A 51 -14.60 14.56 -9.80
CA PRO A 51 -15.11 15.93 -9.76
C PRO A 51 -16.59 16.04 -9.29
N SER A 52 -17.35 14.95 -9.37
CA SER A 52 -18.74 14.92 -8.89
C SER A 52 -18.84 14.84 -7.37
N GLY A 53 -17.81 14.30 -6.69
CA GLY A 53 -17.80 14.04 -5.25
C GLY A 53 -18.74 12.93 -4.80
N GLU A 54 -19.29 12.13 -5.71
CA GLU A 54 -20.28 11.10 -5.37
C GLU A 54 -19.63 9.80 -4.90
N ARG A 55 -18.46 9.46 -5.45
CA ARG A 55 -17.79 8.17 -5.23
C ARG A 55 -16.47 8.25 -4.46
N VAL A 56 -15.98 9.45 -4.16
CA VAL A 56 -14.76 9.67 -3.36
C VAL A 56 -15.10 10.38 -2.07
N LEU A 57 -14.60 9.88 -0.95
CA LEU A 57 -14.57 10.56 0.35
C LEU A 57 -13.11 10.77 0.75
N ALA A 58 -12.70 12.03 0.93
CA ALA A 58 -11.41 12.39 1.50
C ALA A 58 -11.55 12.55 3.02
N GLN A 59 -10.73 11.82 3.78
CA GLN A 59 -10.72 11.90 5.25
C GLN A 59 -9.29 12.00 5.76
N SER A 60 -8.97 13.12 6.39
CA SER A 60 -7.69 13.23 7.11
C SER A 60 -7.63 12.22 8.24
N PHE A 61 -6.55 11.42 8.29
CA PHE A 61 -6.36 10.48 9.38
C PHE A 61 -4.89 10.17 9.64
N ASN A 62 -4.59 9.78 10.87
CA ASN A 62 -3.29 9.32 11.29
C ASN A 62 -3.37 7.85 11.68
N ILE A 63 -2.68 6.98 10.95
CA ILE A 63 -2.71 5.52 11.18
C ILE A 63 -2.14 5.10 12.54
N THR A 64 -1.34 5.96 13.18
CA THR A 64 -0.76 5.70 14.53
C THR A 64 -1.70 6.10 15.66
N ASP A 65 -2.90 6.58 15.36
CA ASP A 65 -3.93 6.97 16.34
C ASP A 65 -5.15 6.05 16.20
N GLU A 66 -5.43 5.28 17.25
CA GLU A 66 -6.57 4.34 17.27
C GLU A 66 -7.92 5.05 17.02
N SER A 67 -8.12 6.23 17.60
CA SER A 67 -9.35 6.99 17.43
C SER A 67 -9.50 7.44 15.97
N SER A 68 -8.42 7.92 15.38
CA SER A 68 -8.40 8.33 13.98
C SER A 68 -8.65 7.16 13.02
N CYS A 69 -8.16 5.96 13.35
CA CYS A 69 -8.49 4.74 12.59
C CYS A 69 -9.99 4.40 12.70
N ALA A 70 -10.59 4.53 13.87
CA ALA A 70 -12.02 4.29 14.05
C ALA A 70 -12.88 5.33 13.31
N ASP A 71 -12.46 6.59 13.34
CA ASP A 71 -13.18 7.69 12.70
C ASP A 71 -13.24 7.54 11.17
N ILE A 72 -12.16 7.13 10.51
CA ILE A 72 -12.18 6.95 9.05
C ILE A 72 -13.05 5.76 8.63
N ILE A 73 -13.10 4.69 9.43
CA ILE A 73 -14.01 3.56 9.20
C ILE A 73 -15.47 4.01 9.36
N SER A 74 -15.77 4.76 10.44
CA SER A 74 -17.11 5.34 10.68
C SER A 74 -17.53 6.26 9.55
N ALA A 75 -16.64 7.13 9.07
CA ALA A 75 -16.91 8.01 7.94
C ALA A 75 -17.24 7.24 6.65
N ALA A 76 -16.54 6.13 6.38
CA ALA A 76 -16.85 5.25 5.25
C ALA A 76 -18.29 4.70 5.33
N GLU A 77 -18.66 4.17 6.50
CA GLU A 77 -20.02 3.62 6.72
C GLU A 77 -21.09 4.71 6.67
N GLN A 78 -20.85 5.88 7.26
CA GLN A 78 -21.80 7.00 7.22
C GLN A 78 -22.02 7.51 5.80
N ARG A 79 -20.96 7.59 4.99
CA ARG A 79 -21.05 8.14 3.63
C ARG A 79 -21.59 7.14 2.62
N PHE A 80 -21.20 5.87 2.72
CA PHE A 80 -21.47 4.85 1.71
C PHE A 80 -22.26 3.64 2.21
N GLY A 81 -22.55 3.57 3.51
CA GLY A 81 -23.36 2.52 4.13
C GLY A 81 -22.62 1.22 4.42
N ARG A 82 -21.35 1.08 4.02
CA ARG A 82 -20.55 -0.15 4.18
C ARG A 82 -19.06 0.08 4.01
N LEU A 83 -18.26 -0.93 4.37
CA LEU A 83 -16.86 -1.06 4.01
C LEU A 83 -16.60 -2.49 3.55
N ASP A 84 -15.98 -2.68 2.38
CA ASP A 84 -15.71 -4.00 1.78
C ASP A 84 -14.22 -4.34 1.72
N GLY A 85 -13.35 -3.34 1.73
CA GLY A 85 -11.92 -3.61 1.64
C GLY A 85 -11.04 -2.46 2.10
N ILE A 86 -9.79 -2.81 2.40
CA ILE A 86 -8.72 -1.88 2.75
C ILE A 86 -7.50 -2.17 1.88
N ALA A 87 -6.96 -1.15 1.23
CA ALA A 87 -5.60 -1.12 0.73
C ALA A 87 -4.74 -0.29 1.69
N GLN A 88 -3.87 -0.95 2.47
CA GLN A 88 -3.01 -0.27 3.44
C GLN A 88 -1.66 0.06 2.78
N VAL A 89 -1.52 1.31 2.34
CA VAL A 89 -0.35 1.84 1.62
C VAL A 89 0.53 2.72 2.52
N ALA A 90 -0.07 3.38 3.53
CA ALA A 90 0.68 4.28 4.41
C ALA A 90 1.92 3.60 5.00
N ALA A 91 3.06 4.24 4.85
CA ALA A 91 4.34 3.73 5.36
C ALA A 91 5.26 4.85 5.84
N ALA A 92 6.15 4.50 6.74
CA ALA A 92 7.36 5.24 7.07
C ALA A 92 8.56 4.46 6.53
N GLU A 93 9.40 5.12 5.74
CA GLU A 93 10.55 4.54 5.08
C GLU A 93 11.84 5.30 5.46
N PRO A 94 12.31 5.17 6.71
CA PRO A 94 13.57 5.79 7.10
C PRO A 94 14.73 5.11 6.38
N MET A 95 15.63 5.95 5.88
CA MET A 95 16.88 5.51 5.23
C MET A 95 17.98 5.45 6.28
N GLY A 96 18.83 4.44 6.20
CA GLY A 96 19.99 4.28 7.07
C GLY A 96 20.43 2.83 7.22
N ASP A 97 21.72 2.66 7.51
CA ASP A 97 22.37 1.40 7.87
C ASP A 97 22.45 1.24 9.40
N LEU A 98 23.20 0.27 9.88
CA LEU A 98 23.36 -0.01 11.30
C LEU A 98 23.97 1.17 12.09
N GLU A 99 24.90 1.90 11.49
CA GLU A 99 25.61 2.98 12.16
C GLU A 99 24.80 4.30 12.12
N SER A 100 24.11 4.56 11.01
CA SER A 100 23.41 5.82 10.76
C SER A 100 21.94 5.83 11.16
N THR A 101 21.31 4.65 11.44
CA THR A 101 19.88 4.60 11.77
C THR A 101 19.62 4.89 13.25
N PRO A 102 18.99 6.02 13.61
CA PRO A 102 18.57 6.28 14.98
C PRO A 102 17.53 5.26 15.46
N MET A 103 17.55 4.90 16.76
CA MET A 103 16.52 4.03 17.33
C MET A 103 15.11 4.60 17.23
N GLU A 104 14.98 5.92 17.13
CA GLU A 104 13.70 6.58 16.88
C GLU A 104 13.10 6.22 15.51
N ASP A 105 13.93 6.08 14.49
CA ASP A 105 13.49 5.63 13.16
C ASP A 105 13.00 4.19 13.16
N PHE A 106 13.62 3.31 13.98
CA PHE A 106 13.09 1.96 14.21
C PHE A 106 11.70 2.01 14.87
N ARG A 107 11.54 2.85 15.91
CA ARG A 107 10.24 3.01 16.58
C ARG A 107 9.20 3.53 15.61
N LYS A 108 9.52 4.59 14.87
CA LYS A 108 8.63 5.21 13.89
C LYS A 108 8.25 4.26 12.76
N ALA A 109 9.21 3.49 12.21
CA ALA A 109 8.92 2.50 11.18
C ALA A 109 7.97 1.42 11.69
N ASN A 110 8.20 0.89 12.90
CA ASN A 110 7.30 -0.10 13.50
C ASN A 110 5.94 0.50 13.86
N GLU A 111 5.90 1.71 14.40
CA GLU A 111 4.66 2.38 14.78
C GLU A 111 3.73 2.57 13.57
N VAL A 112 4.26 3.08 12.46
CA VAL A 112 3.47 3.32 11.26
C VAL A 112 3.17 2.02 10.49
N ASN A 113 4.22 1.24 10.20
CA ASN A 113 4.11 0.13 9.25
C ASN A 113 3.49 -1.12 9.85
N VAL A 114 3.65 -1.34 11.15
CA VAL A 114 3.19 -2.54 11.85
C VAL A 114 1.99 -2.23 12.74
N ILE A 115 2.21 -1.42 13.79
CA ILE A 115 1.17 -1.15 14.79
C ILE A 115 -0.01 -0.43 14.15
N GLY A 116 0.24 0.62 13.36
CA GLY A 116 -0.79 1.35 12.64
C GLY A 116 -1.58 0.46 11.67
N SER A 117 -0.91 -0.44 10.95
CA SER A 117 -1.62 -1.40 10.09
C SER A 117 -2.55 -2.32 10.88
N VAL A 118 -2.10 -2.81 12.04
CA VAL A 118 -2.93 -3.64 12.93
C VAL A 118 -4.10 -2.83 13.50
N GLN A 119 -3.87 -1.60 13.95
CA GLN A 119 -4.90 -0.71 14.46
C GLN A 119 -6.00 -0.47 13.43
N LEU A 120 -5.62 -0.15 12.18
CA LEU A 120 -6.58 0.09 11.11
C LEU A 120 -7.42 -1.16 10.79
N VAL A 121 -6.77 -2.33 10.68
CA VAL A 121 -7.48 -3.60 10.43
C VAL A 121 -8.41 -3.93 11.60
N LYS A 122 -7.93 -3.80 12.85
CA LYS A 122 -8.73 -4.03 14.06
C LYS A 122 -9.98 -3.14 14.08
N ALA A 123 -9.86 -1.86 13.77
CA ALA A 123 -10.97 -0.92 13.70
C ALA A 123 -12.00 -1.31 12.61
N ALA A 124 -11.54 -1.92 11.52
CA ALA A 124 -12.41 -2.28 10.39
C ALA A 124 -13.15 -3.62 10.57
N VAL A 125 -12.71 -4.51 11.46
CA VAL A 125 -13.35 -5.83 11.65
C VAL A 125 -14.87 -5.74 11.85
N PRO A 126 -15.42 -4.88 12.72
CA PRO A 126 -16.88 -4.79 12.88
C PRO A 126 -17.62 -4.35 11.61
N ALA A 127 -17.04 -3.45 10.81
CA ALA A 127 -17.62 -3.02 9.54
C ALA A 127 -17.63 -4.15 8.51
N PHE A 128 -16.54 -4.93 8.41
CA PHE A 128 -16.46 -6.12 7.57
C PHE A 128 -17.47 -7.21 7.98
N GLU A 129 -17.68 -7.41 9.28
CA GLU A 129 -18.70 -8.37 9.76
C GLU A 129 -20.11 -7.92 9.34
N ARG A 130 -20.43 -6.63 9.43
CA ARG A 130 -21.71 -6.09 8.92
C ARG A 130 -21.85 -6.24 7.40
N ALA A 131 -20.75 -6.17 6.66
CA ALA A 131 -20.71 -6.39 5.21
C ALA A 131 -20.70 -7.89 4.82
N ASN A 132 -20.69 -8.81 5.80
CA ASN A 132 -20.59 -10.28 5.64
C ASN A 132 -19.25 -10.75 5.03
N GLY A 133 -18.17 -10.04 5.34
CA GLY A 133 -16.79 -10.33 4.91
C GLY A 133 -16.07 -9.09 4.43
N GLY A 134 -14.80 -9.25 4.08
CA GLY A 134 -13.98 -8.15 3.60
C GLY A 134 -12.66 -8.61 2.99
N SER A 135 -11.91 -7.65 2.44
CA SER A 135 -10.57 -7.91 1.91
C SER A 135 -9.59 -6.84 2.36
N VAL A 136 -8.49 -7.27 2.96
CA VAL A 136 -7.37 -6.42 3.34
C VAL A 136 -6.19 -6.73 2.44
N VAL A 137 -5.62 -5.70 1.83
CA VAL A 137 -4.38 -5.79 1.07
C VAL A 137 -3.34 -4.92 1.73
N LEU A 138 -2.28 -5.54 2.22
CA LEU A 138 -1.12 -4.88 2.81
C LEU A 138 -0.04 -4.70 1.74
N ILE A 139 0.67 -3.57 1.78
CA ILE A 139 1.80 -3.34 0.88
C ILE A 139 3.08 -3.75 1.60
N GLY A 140 3.67 -4.85 1.12
CA GLY A 140 4.96 -5.35 1.57
C GLY A 140 6.13 -4.56 0.99
N SER A 141 7.29 -5.21 0.93
CA SER A 141 8.48 -4.69 0.24
C SER A 141 9.42 -5.83 -0.10
N GLN A 142 10.03 -5.75 -1.27
CA GLN A 142 11.09 -6.67 -1.70
C GLN A 142 12.34 -6.59 -0.79
N SER A 143 12.53 -5.48 -0.07
CA SER A 143 13.63 -5.31 0.89
C SER A 143 13.65 -6.36 2.02
N THR A 144 12.56 -7.14 2.18
CA THR A 144 12.49 -8.27 3.10
C THR A 144 13.04 -9.58 2.50
N GLU A 145 13.32 -9.61 1.22
CA GLU A 145 13.67 -10.83 0.49
C GLU A 145 15.05 -10.73 -0.19
N ILE A 146 15.42 -9.53 -0.64
CA ILE A 146 16.73 -9.21 -1.18
C ILE A 146 17.26 -7.93 -0.53
N PRO A 147 18.59 -7.80 -0.32
CA PRO A 147 19.15 -6.57 0.20
C PRO A 147 18.85 -5.40 -0.71
N PRO A 148 18.29 -4.30 -0.18
CA PRO A 148 18.06 -3.11 -0.98
C PRO A 148 19.41 -2.44 -1.32
N PRO A 149 19.55 -1.82 -2.50
CA PRO A 149 20.78 -1.13 -2.89
C PRO A 149 21.04 0.17 -2.11
N SER A 150 20.02 0.68 -1.44
CA SER A 150 20.10 1.78 -0.47
C SER A 150 19.88 1.25 0.93
N PRO A 151 20.62 1.73 1.95
CA PRO A 151 20.42 1.24 3.32
C PRO A 151 19.02 1.57 3.84
N GLN A 152 18.27 0.56 4.24
CA GLN A 152 16.88 0.65 4.71
C GLN A 152 16.64 -0.27 5.92
N LEU A 153 17.57 -0.31 6.88
CA LEU A 153 17.56 -1.31 7.96
C LEU A 153 16.25 -1.31 8.76
N ALA A 154 15.83 -0.15 9.27
CA ALA A 154 14.61 -0.03 10.06
C ALA A 154 13.33 -0.30 9.26
N TYR A 155 13.29 0.18 8.00
CA TYR A 155 12.19 -0.09 7.08
C TYR A 155 12.05 -1.58 6.78
N SER A 156 13.12 -2.23 6.35
CA SER A 156 13.13 -3.67 6.03
C SER A 156 12.71 -4.52 7.23
N ALA A 157 13.19 -4.19 8.43
CA ALA A 157 12.79 -4.87 9.66
C ALA A 157 11.27 -4.74 9.92
N SER A 158 10.71 -3.53 9.76
CA SER A 158 9.27 -3.30 9.95
C SER A 158 8.42 -4.03 8.91
N LYS A 159 8.86 -4.07 7.64
CA LYS A 159 8.15 -4.82 6.58
C LYS A 159 8.25 -6.34 6.79
N GLY A 160 9.35 -6.84 7.36
CA GLY A 160 9.46 -8.23 7.80
C GLY A 160 8.47 -8.57 8.93
N ALA A 161 8.33 -7.68 9.91
CA ALA A 161 7.32 -7.82 10.97
C ALA A 161 5.89 -7.77 10.41
N LEU A 162 5.59 -6.85 9.49
CA LEU A 162 4.28 -6.76 8.82
C LEU A 162 3.94 -8.05 8.06
N ARG A 163 4.95 -8.73 7.47
CA ARG A 163 4.74 -10.04 6.81
C ARG A 163 4.26 -11.10 7.81
N ALA A 164 4.84 -11.17 9.01
CA ALA A 164 4.39 -12.09 10.04
C ALA A 164 2.97 -11.74 10.52
N VAL A 165 2.67 -10.46 10.71
CA VAL A 165 1.32 -9.97 11.04
C VAL A 165 0.31 -10.37 9.97
N ALA A 166 0.63 -10.25 8.69
CA ALA A 166 -0.28 -10.64 7.60
C ALA A 166 -0.71 -12.11 7.67
N ILE A 167 0.21 -13.01 8.00
CA ILE A 167 -0.06 -14.46 8.18
C ILE A 167 -1.00 -14.67 9.36
N ALA A 168 -0.73 -14.05 10.50
CA ALA A 168 -1.56 -14.15 11.69
C ALA A 168 -2.98 -13.64 11.41
N LEU A 169 -3.11 -12.44 10.86
CA LEU A 169 -4.41 -11.85 10.53
C LEU A 169 -5.20 -12.69 9.52
N ALA A 170 -4.55 -13.26 8.50
CA ALA A 170 -5.21 -14.13 7.53
C ALA A 170 -5.83 -15.36 8.21
N THR A 171 -5.14 -15.93 9.21
CA THR A 171 -5.62 -17.07 9.97
C THR A 171 -6.75 -16.69 10.93
N GLU A 172 -6.57 -15.61 11.69
CA GLU A 172 -7.53 -15.18 12.72
C GLU A 172 -8.84 -14.66 12.12
N LEU A 173 -8.75 -13.95 10.97
CA LEU A 173 -9.90 -13.30 10.36
C LEU A 173 -10.61 -14.18 9.31
N GLY A 174 -9.99 -15.27 8.87
CA GLY A 174 -10.59 -16.21 7.92
C GLY A 174 -11.98 -16.73 8.32
N PRO A 175 -12.24 -17.15 9.57
CA PRO A 175 -13.57 -17.56 10.04
C PRO A 175 -14.64 -16.46 9.91
N LYS A 176 -14.24 -15.18 9.87
CA LYS A 176 -15.11 -14.02 9.67
C LYS A 176 -15.26 -13.65 8.18
N LYS A 177 -14.76 -14.49 7.27
CA LYS A 177 -14.72 -14.23 5.82
C LYS A 177 -13.95 -12.97 5.44
N ILE A 178 -12.98 -12.57 6.23
CA ILE A 178 -12.09 -11.46 5.94
C ILE A 178 -10.78 -12.05 5.42
N ARG A 179 -10.42 -11.70 4.18
CA ARG A 179 -9.17 -12.13 3.55
C ARG A 179 -8.07 -11.10 3.84
N VAL A 180 -6.87 -11.56 4.05
CA VAL A 180 -5.69 -10.70 4.22
C VAL A 180 -4.60 -11.20 3.29
N ASN A 181 -4.16 -10.36 2.36
CA ASN A 181 -3.10 -10.67 1.41
C ASN A 181 -2.08 -9.54 1.36
N THR A 182 -0.92 -9.81 0.81
CA THR A 182 0.18 -8.84 0.69
C THR A 182 0.63 -8.76 -0.75
N VAL A 183 0.67 -7.55 -1.29
CA VAL A 183 1.35 -7.24 -2.55
C VAL A 183 2.74 -6.71 -2.22
N ILE A 184 3.75 -7.27 -2.87
CA ILE A 184 5.16 -6.96 -2.64
C ILE A 184 5.70 -6.25 -3.89
N PRO A 185 5.72 -4.92 -3.91
CA PRO A 185 6.39 -4.18 -4.96
C PRO A 185 7.92 -4.25 -4.82
N THR A 186 8.57 -3.99 -5.93
CA THR A 186 10.00 -3.70 -6.04
C THR A 186 10.21 -2.20 -6.22
N TRP A 187 11.17 -1.82 -7.05
CA TRP A 187 11.27 -0.47 -7.58
C TRP A 187 9.99 -0.14 -8.35
N MET A 188 9.36 0.98 -8.02
CA MET A 188 8.19 1.47 -8.74
C MET A 188 8.57 2.77 -9.46
N TRP A 189 8.32 2.82 -10.77
CA TRP A 189 8.62 3.99 -11.58
C TRP A 189 7.81 5.20 -11.10
N GLY A 190 8.45 6.07 -10.35
CA GLY A 190 7.85 7.26 -9.76
C GLY A 190 8.93 8.21 -9.23
N PRO A 191 8.54 9.33 -8.60
CA PRO A 191 9.49 10.35 -8.13
C PRO A 191 10.64 9.82 -7.25
N PRO A 192 10.46 8.84 -6.35
CA PRO A 192 11.56 8.31 -5.54
C PRO A 192 12.62 7.61 -6.39
N VAL A 193 12.21 6.80 -7.39
CA VAL A 193 13.13 6.08 -8.27
C VAL A 193 13.83 7.05 -9.23
N GLN A 194 13.11 8.03 -9.75
CA GLN A 194 13.70 9.10 -10.56
C GLN A 194 14.76 9.86 -9.78
N GLY A 195 14.47 10.22 -8.53
CA GLY A 195 15.44 10.87 -7.64
C GLY A 195 16.69 10.03 -7.36
N TYR A 196 16.51 8.71 -7.19
CA TYR A 196 17.61 7.77 -7.05
C TYR A 196 18.49 7.74 -8.32
N ILE A 197 17.88 7.69 -9.51
CA ILE A 197 18.59 7.69 -10.78
C ILE A 197 19.41 8.97 -10.93
N GLN A 198 18.82 10.14 -10.67
CA GLN A 198 19.50 11.42 -10.72
C GLN A 198 20.70 11.49 -9.75
N TRP A 199 20.47 11.03 -8.50
CA TRP A 199 21.53 10.99 -7.50
C TRP A 199 22.69 10.06 -7.91
N GLN A 200 22.40 8.87 -8.40
CA GLN A 200 23.42 7.91 -8.86
C GLN A 200 24.17 8.43 -10.10
N ALA A 201 23.48 9.00 -11.06
CA ALA A 201 24.06 9.61 -12.24
C ALA A 201 25.04 10.73 -11.87
N GLY A 202 24.63 11.64 -10.99
CA GLY A 202 25.48 12.71 -10.49
C GLY A 202 26.70 12.20 -9.71
N LYS A 203 26.53 11.19 -8.84
CA LYS A 203 27.62 10.58 -8.07
C LYS A 203 28.66 9.87 -8.96
N ARG A 204 28.21 9.24 -10.04
CA ARG A 204 29.05 8.44 -10.94
C ARG A 204 29.57 9.23 -12.15
N GLY A 205 29.01 10.43 -12.41
CA GLY A 205 29.36 11.24 -13.59
C GLY A 205 28.93 10.61 -14.91
N ILE A 206 27.81 9.87 -14.93
CA ILE A 206 27.27 9.19 -16.11
C ILE A 206 25.84 9.71 -16.42
N PRO A 207 25.31 9.50 -17.65
CA PRO A 207 23.95 9.88 -18.00
C PRO A 207 22.88 9.13 -17.17
N GLU A 208 21.78 9.81 -16.83
CA GLU A 208 20.62 9.20 -16.16
C GLU A 208 20.06 7.98 -16.93
N ALA A 209 20.08 8.06 -18.25
CA ALA A 209 19.64 6.97 -19.12
C ALA A 209 20.45 5.67 -18.93
N GLU A 210 21.73 5.78 -18.61
CA GLU A 210 22.60 4.63 -18.35
C GLU A 210 22.25 3.97 -17.00
N VAL A 211 22.04 4.80 -15.96
CA VAL A 211 21.58 4.31 -14.65
C VAL A 211 20.20 3.66 -14.75
N LYS A 212 19.29 4.27 -15.54
CA LYS A 212 17.96 3.70 -15.79
C LYS A 212 18.05 2.34 -16.47
N ALA A 213 18.87 2.23 -17.52
CA ALA A 213 19.07 0.97 -18.23
C ALA A 213 19.67 -0.13 -17.34
N GLU A 214 20.59 0.21 -16.43
CA GLU A 214 21.13 -0.72 -15.44
C GLU A 214 20.05 -1.24 -14.49
N LEU A 215 19.10 -0.37 -14.06
CA LEU A 215 17.96 -0.79 -13.24
C LEU A 215 17.00 -1.67 -14.05
N GLU A 216 16.66 -1.28 -15.27
CA GLU A 216 15.78 -2.05 -16.15
C GLU A 216 16.32 -3.45 -16.45
N ALA A 217 17.63 -3.59 -16.56
CA ALA A 217 18.31 -4.88 -16.75
C ALA A 217 18.14 -5.85 -15.56
N LEU A 218 17.73 -5.38 -14.38
CA LEU A 218 17.41 -6.25 -13.24
C LEU A 218 16.10 -7.02 -13.44
N PHE A 219 15.25 -6.57 -14.36
CA PHE A 219 13.91 -7.12 -14.60
C PHE A 219 13.89 -7.97 -15.87
N PRO A 220 13.53 -9.25 -15.81
CA PRO A 220 13.31 -10.06 -17.00
C PRO A 220 12.35 -9.47 -18.02
N LEU A 221 11.35 -8.68 -17.57
CA LEU A 221 10.44 -7.97 -18.49
C LEU A 221 11.06 -6.73 -19.14
N GLY A 222 12.29 -6.32 -18.73
CA GLY A 222 13.04 -5.23 -19.34
C GLY A 222 12.58 -3.81 -18.96
N GLU A 223 11.71 -3.68 -17.98
CA GLU A 223 11.19 -2.40 -17.53
C GLU A 223 10.98 -2.35 -16.01
N ILE A 224 11.08 -1.15 -15.43
CA ILE A 224 10.77 -0.93 -14.02
C ILE A 224 9.24 -0.89 -13.88
N PRO A 225 8.62 -1.74 -13.04
CA PRO A 225 7.17 -1.70 -12.81
C PRO A 225 6.70 -0.30 -12.40
N ALA A 226 5.56 0.11 -12.91
CA ALA A 226 4.95 1.39 -12.54
C ALA A 226 3.99 1.23 -11.35
N ASP A 227 3.61 2.35 -10.73
CA ASP A 227 2.64 2.35 -9.61
C ASP A 227 1.30 1.72 -10.01
N ASP A 228 0.89 1.88 -11.26
CA ASP A 228 -0.38 1.35 -11.77
C ASP A 228 -0.34 -0.18 -11.97
N ASP A 229 0.80 -0.79 -12.32
CA ASP A 229 0.96 -2.25 -12.36
C ASP A 229 0.74 -2.88 -10.98
N VAL A 230 1.27 -2.22 -9.95
CA VAL A 230 1.06 -2.65 -8.55
C VAL A 230 -0.40 -2.45 -8.15
N ALA A 231 -1.00 -1.32 -8.52
CA ALA A 231 -2.39 -1.00 -8.22
C ALA A 231 -3.38 -2.01 -8.82
N GLU A 232 -3.15 -2.49 -10.06
CA GLU A 232 -3.95 -3.55 -10.67
C GLU A 232 -3.98 -4.81 -9.83
N THR A 233 -2.83 -5.24 -9.34
CA THR A 233 -2.73 -6.43 -8.47
C THR A 233 -3.47 -6.22 -7.15
N VAL A 234 -3.36 -5.04 -6.55
CA VAL A 234 -4.08 -4.69 -5.31
C VAL A 234 -5.59 -4.78 -5.53
N VAL A 235 -6.11 -4.18 -6.61
CA VAL A 235 -7.53 -4.17 -6.94
C VAL A 235 -8.06 -5.58 -7.22
N MET A 236 -7.28 -6.43 -7.87
CA MET A 236 -7.64 -7.85 -8.06
C MET A 236 -7.81 -8.56 -6.71
N PHE A 237 -6.92 -8.35 -5.74
CA PHE A 237 -7.05 -8.94 -4.41
C PHE A 237 -8.23 -8.38 -3.60
N LEU A 238 -8.61 -7.12 -3.82
CA LEU A 238 -9.80 -6.52 -3.20
C LEU A 238 -11.10 -7.11 -3.77
N SER A 239 -11.07 -7.65 -4.99
CA SER A 239 -12.25 -8.18 -5.67
C SER A 239 -12.65 -9.58 -5.20
N GLU A 240 -13.92 -9.95 -5.44
CA GLU A 240 -14.42 -11.31 -5.22
C GLU A 240 -13.89 -12.35 -6.22
N ARG A 241 -13.20 -11.91 -7.30
CA ARG A 241 -12.58 -12.84 -8.25
C ARG A 241 -11.53 -13.72 -7.61
N LEU A 242 -10.86 -13.20 -6.57
CA LEU A 242 -9.85 -13.92 -5.80
C LEU A 242 -10.36 -14.33 -4.40
N ARG A 243 -11.66 -14.62 -4.27
CA ARG A 243 -12.33 -14.92 -2.99
C ARG A 243 -11.72 -16.07 -2.18
N MET A 244 -10.98 -16.97 -2.81
CA MET A 244 -10.32 -18.11 -2.14
C MET A 244 -8.84 -17.86 -1.83
N LEU A 245 -8.34 -16.64 -2.07
CA LEU A 245 -6.95 -16.30 -1.75
C LEU A 245 -6.91 -15.47 -0.46
N THR A 246 -6.27 -16.02 0.56
CA THR A 246 -5.91 -15.33 1.81
C THR A 246 -4.53 -15.81 2.26
N GLY A 247 -3.79 -14.99 2.98
CA GLY A 247 -2.43 -15.29 3.44
C GLY A 247 -1.39 -15.32 2.30
N GLN A 248 -1.71 -14.79 1.12
CA GLN A 248 -0.81 -14.81 -0.02
C GLN A 248 0.11 -13.60 -0.06
N PHE A 249 1.30 -13.82 -0.64
CA PHE A 249 2.34 -12.83 -0.85
C PHE A 249 2.69 -12.82 -2.33
N ILE A 250 2.22 -11.82 -3.06
CA ILE A 250 2.41 -11.73 -4.51
C ILE A 250 3.36 -10.59 -4.83
N ARG A 251 4.43 -10.92 -5.57
CA ARG A 251 5.39 -9.93 -6.07
C ARG A 251 4.86 -9.32 -7.36
N VAL A 252 5.05 -8.00 -7.46
CA VAL A 252 4.90 -7.24 -8.69
C VAL A 252 6.27 -6.64 -8.96
N ASP A 253 7.12 -7.41 -9.59
CA ASP A 253 8.57 -7.16 -9.67
C ASP A 253 9.18 -7.43 -11.04
N GLY A 254 8.36 -7.54 -12.09
CA GLY A 254 8.85 -7.80 -13.44
C GLY A 254 9.69 -9.07 -13.56
N GLY A 255 9.60 -9.99 -12.58
CA GLY A 255 10.39 -11.22 -12.54
C GLY A 255 11.77 -11.06 -11.88
N GLN A 256 12.05 -9.94 -11.21
CA GLN A 256 13.36 -9.69 -10.58
C GLN A 256 13.71 -10.77 -9.55
N LEU A 257 12.76 -11.30 -8.82
CA LEU A 257 12.97 -12.36 -7.84
C LEU A 257 12.10 -13.58 -8.12
N MET A 258 12.66 -14.56 -8.80
CA MET A 258 12.02 -15.86 -9.02
C MET A 258 12.49 -16.84 -7.94
N LYS A 259 11.61 -17.18 -7.01
CA LYS A 259 11.83 -18.25 -6.04
C LYS A 259 10.91 -19.42 -6.37
N LEU A 260 11.49 -20.60 -6.46
CA LEU A 260 10.77 -21.86 -6.53
C LEU A 260 10.33 -22.29 -5.12
#